data_563599eb8643a72559d8d431736449d2
#
_entry.id   563599eb8643a72559d8d431736449d2
#
_cell.length_a   1.000
_cell.length_b   1.000
_cell.length_c   1.000
_cell.angle_alpha   90.00
_cell.angle_beta   90.00
_cell.angle_gamma   90.00
#
_symmetry.space_group_name_H-M   'P 1'
#
loop_
_entity.id
_entity.type
_entity.pdbx_description
1 polymer ?
#
loop_
_entity_poly.entity_id
_entity_poly.type
_entity_poly.pdbx_seq_one_letter_code
_entity_poly.pdbx_strand_id
1 'polypeptide(L)'
;MLKIEMNFLPDVYVPCEVCRGTRYNRDTLQVHYKGKNISDVLNMTVTEACDYFSNHQRILKKLQVLEDVGLGYIRLGQSATTLSGGEAQRVKLANELARRSTGKTVYILDEPTTGLHIADVHRLIEVLQKLVDAGNTVIVIEHNLDLIKCADHIIDLGPEGGSAGGEIVAEGTPEQVAEVPGSFTGQ
;
A
#
# COMPACT_ATOMS: atom_id res chain seq x y z
N MET A 1 -18.18 -15.87 -0.35
CA MET A 1 -17.95 -16.57 0.92
C MET A 1 -19.10 -16.22 1.85
N LEU A 2 -19.60 -17.18 2.60
CA LEU A 2 -20.56 -16.98 3.68
C LEU A 2 -19.77 -16.93 4.98
N LYS A 3 -20.01 -15.91 5.80
CA LYS A 3 -19.45 -15.81 7.15
C LYS A 3 -20.34 -16.64 8.09
N ILE A 4 -19.75 -17.59 8.79
CA ILE A 4 -20.42 -18.34 9.86
C ILE A 4 -19.84 -17.78 11.16
N GLU A 5 -20.65 -17.05 11.91
CA GLU A 5 -20.29 -16.51 13.22
C GLU A 5 -20.36 -17.62 14.27
N MET A 6 -19.28 -17.82 14.99
CA MET A 6 -19.20 -18.80 16.07
C MET A 6 -18.98 -18.06 17.40
N ASN A 7 -19.89 -18.25 18.38
CA ASN A 7 -19.93 -17.48 19.62
C ASN A 7 -18.65 -17.55 20.50
N PHE A 8 -17.77 -18.53 20.30
CA PHE A 8 -16.55 -18.73 21.11
C PHE A 8 -15.31 -19.11 20.28
N LEU A 9 -15.43 -19.15 18.94
CA LEU A 9 -14.36 -19.49 18.01
C LEU A 9 -14.23 -18.41 16.95
N PRO A 10 -13.05 -18.30 16.29
CA PRO A 10 -12.91 -17.37 15.15
C PRO A 10 -13.96 -17.65 14.07
N ASP A 11 -14.47 -16.60 13.46
CA ASP A 11 -15.43 -16.68 12.36
C ASP A 11 -14.88 -17.54 11.21
N VAL A 12 -15.69 -18.46 10.71
CA VAL A 12 -15.31 -19.34 9.59
C VAL A 12 -15.95 -18.82 8.30
N TYR A 13 -15.12 -18.67 7.26
CA TYR A 13 -15.58 -18.28 5.94
C TYR A 13 -15.65 -19.49 5.03
N VAL A 14 -16.87 -19.88 4.61
CA VAL A 14 -17.09 -20.99 3.70
C VAL A 14 -17.47 -20.50 2.30
N PRO A 15 -17.06 -21.22 1.23
CA PRO A 15 -17.52 -20.92 -0.13
C PRO A 15 -19.05 -21.00 -0.22
N CYS A 16 -19.67 -20.03 -0.89
CA CYS A 16 -21.09 -20.10 -1.19
C CYS A 16 -21.37 -21.23 -2.19
N GLU A 17 -22.25 -22.15 -1.86
CA GLU A 17 -22.58 -23.32 -2.73
C GLU A 17 -23.22 -22.88 -4.05
N VAL A 18 -23.99 -21.76 -4.04
CA VAL A 18 -24.71 -21.24 -5.22
C VAL A 18 -23.73 -20.61 -6.21
N CYS A 19 -22.88 -19.66 -5.76
CA CYS A 19 -21.97 -18.96 -6.67
C CYS A 19 -20.56 -19.59 -6.74
N ARG A 20 -20.22 -20.54 -5.88
CA ARG A 20 -18.93 -21.25 -5.83
C ARG A 20 -17.71 -20.32 -5.92
N GLY A 21 -17.83 -19.14 -5.31
CA GLY A 21 -16.75 -18.12 -5.30
C GLY A 21 -16.84 -17.06 -6.39
N THR A 22 -17.68 -17.21 -7.41
CA THR A 22 -17.82 -16.22 -8.50
C THR A 22 -18.50 -14.92 -8.08
N ARG A 23 -19.17 -14.90 -6.92
CA ARG A 23 -19.89 -13.75 -6.30
C ARG A 23 -21.16 -13.33 -7.01
N TYR A 24 -21.37 -13.72 -8.27
CA TYR A 24 -22.45 -13.32 -9.12
C TYR A 24 -23.31 -14.53 -9.54
N ASN A 25 -24.57 -14.27 -9.91
CA ASN A 25 -25.47 -15.26 -10.44
C ASN A 25 -25.13 -15.56 -11.91
N ARG A 26 -25.73 -16.62 -12.45
CA ARG A 26 -25.46 -17.11 -13.80
C ARG A 26 -25.78 -16.08 -14.87
N ASP A 27 -26.85 -15.31 -14.69
CA ASP A 27 -27.30 -14.34 -15.69
C ASP A 27 -26.31 -13.17 -15.78
N THR A 28 -25.82 -12.66 -14.62
CA THR A 28 -24.78 -11.64 -14.58
C THR A 28 -23.47 -12.12 -15.24
N LEU A 29 -23.11 -13.40 -15.06
CA LEU A 29 -21.90 -13.96 -15.64
C LEU A 29 -21.99 -14.18 -17.18
N GLN A 30 -23.20 -14.09 -17.77
CA GLN A 30 -23.35 -14.12 -19.23
C GLN A 30 -22.96 -12.81 -19.90
N VAL A 31 -22.90 -11.70 -19.16
CA VAL A 31 -22.45 -10.41 -19.69
C VAL A 31 -20.92 -10.38 -19.84
N HIS A 32 -20.46 -10.16 -21.05
CA HIS A 32 -19.02 -10.14 -21.35
C HIS A 32 -18.60 -8.80 -21.92
N TYR A 33 -17.41 -8.37 -21.51
CA TYR A 33 -16.67 -7.26 -22.14
C TYR A 33 -15.30 -7.78 -22.55
N LYS A 34 -14.90 -7.58 -23.82
CA LYS A 34 -13.67 -8.13 -24.39
C LYS A 34 -13.43 -9.63 -24.03
N GLY A 35 -14.50 -10.44 -24.07
CA GLY A 35 -14.45 -11.87 -23.82
C GLY A 35 -14.37 -12.29 -22.35
N LYS A 36 -14.40 -11.37 -21.39
CA LYS A 36 -14.34 -11.65 -19.95
C LYS A 36 -15.62 -11.18 -19.25
N ASN A 37 -16.10 -11.96 -18.29
CA ASN A 37 -17.19 -11.56 -17.40
C ASN A 37 -16.66 -10.89 -16.13
N ILE A 38 -17.56 -10.42 -15.27
CA ILE A 38 -17.16 -9.70 -14.03
C ILE A 38 -16.36 -10.58 -13.07
N SER A 39 -16.59 -11.88 -13.01
CA SER A 39 -15.80 -12.79 -12.18
C SER A 39 -14.37 -12.92 -12.70
N ASP A 40 -14.19 -13.00 -14.03
CA ASP A 40 -12.86 -13.02 -14.66
C ASP A 40 -12.11 -11.74 -14.36
N VAL A 41 -12.79 -10.58 -14.48
CA VAL A 41 -12.19 -9.27 -14.15
C VAL A 41 -11.77 -9.19 -12.69
N LEU A 42 -12.59 -9.66 -11.76
CA LEU A 42 -12.23 -9.67 -10.34
C LEU A 42 -11.06 -10.60 -9.99
N ASN A 43 -10.81 -11.61 -10.83
CA ASN A 43 -9.68 -12.52 -10.68
C ASN A 43 -8.37 -11.99 -11.30
N MET A 44 -8.43 -10.91 -12.09
CA MET A 44 -7.23 -10.25 -12.62
C MET A 44 -6.42 -9.62 -11.49
N THR A 45 -5.12 -9.62 -11.65
CA THR A 45 -4.22 -8.73 -10.91
C THR A 45 -4.44 -7.29 -11.32
N VAL A 46 -3.95 -6.34 -10.53
CA VAL A 46 -4.00 -4.91 -10.86
C VAL A 46 -3.26 -4.65 -12.18
N THR A 47 -2.07 -5.24 -12.37
CA THR A 47 -1.28 -5.12 -13.61
C THR A 47 -2.05 -5.62 -14.82
N GLU A 48 -2.63 -6.84 -14.76
CA GLU A 48 -3.45 -7.38 -15.86
C GLU A 48 -4.68 -6.51 -16.15
N ALA A 49 -5.27 -5.92 -15.11
CA ALA A 49 -6.41 -5.02 -15.26
C ALA A 49 -6.03 -3.67 -15.88
N CYS A 50 -4.82 -3.15 -15.63
CA CYS A 50 -4.30 -1.96 -16.31
C CYS A 50 -4.25 -2.17 -17.83
N ASP A 51 -3.72 -3.30 -18.27
CA ASP A 51 -3.65 -3.65 -19.70
C ASP A 51 -5.04 -3.84 -20.29
N TYR A 52 -5.90 -4.58 -19.59
CA TYR A 52 -7.26 -4.88 -20.03
C TYR A 52 -8.12 -3.62 -20.19
N PHE A 53 -8.00 -2.66 -19.26
CA PHE A 53 -8.73 -1.40 -19.25
C PHE A 53 -7.95 -0.22 -19.85
N SER A 54 -6.88 -0.46 -20.64
CA SER A 54 -6.03 0.58 -21.23
C SER A 54 -6.80 1.68 -21.97
N ASN A 55 -7.93 1.35 -22.61
CA ASN A 55 -8.79 2.30 -23.32
C ASN A 55 -9.81 3.02 -22.40
N HIS A 56 -9.86 2.71 -21.12
CA HIS A 56 -10.80 3.30 -20.15
C HIS A 56 -10.10 4.16 -19.13
N GLN A 57 -9.75 5.39 -19.49
CA GLN A 57 -8.92 6.31 -18.71
C GLN A 57 -9.39 6.51 -17.24
N ARG A 58 -10.73 6.50 -17.00
CA ARG A 58 -11.26 6.64 -15.63
C ARG A 58 -10.96 5.44 -14.73
N ILE A 59 -10.93 4.24 -15.31
CA ILE A 59 -10.59 3.00 -14.59
C ILE A 59 -9.08 2.91 -14.48
N LEU A 60 -8.37 3.08 -15.60
CA LEU A 60 -6.93 2.98 -15.69
C LEU A 60 -6.21 3.87 -14.66
N LYS A 61 -6.62 5.14 -14.53
CA LYS A 61 -6.04 6.06 -13.53
C LYS A 61 -6.11 5.52 -12.10
N LYS A 62 -7.21 4.85 -11.73
CA LYS A 62 -7.35 4.28 -10.38
C LYS A 62 -6.50 3.02 -10.18
N LEU A 63 -6.39 2.20 -11.24
CA LEU A 63 -5.57 1.00 -11.22
C LEU A 63 -4.07 1.36 -11.18
N GLN A 64 -3.67 2.36 -11.95
CA GLN A 64 -2.29 2.85 -12.00
C GLN A 64 -1.79 3.30 -10.63
N VAL A 65 -2.62 4.01 -9.85
CA VAL A 65 -2.25 4.41 -8.50
C VAL A 65 -2.00 3.21 -7.58
N LEU A 66 -2.76 2.11 -7.75
CA LEU A 66 -2.50 0.86 -7.03
C LEU A 66 -1.17 0.21 -7.47
N GLU A 67 -0.86 0.27 -8.75
CA GLU A 67 0.39 -0.24 -9.29
C GLU A 67 1.59 0.59 -8.83
N ASP A 68 1.45 1.92 -8.80
CA ASP A 68 2.47 2.87 -8.35
C ASP A 68 2.87 2.64 -6.88
N VAL A 69 1.94 2.20 -6.02
CA VAL A 69 2.24 1.83 -4.63
C VAL A 69 2.70 0.38 -4.44
N GLY A 70 3.08 -0.31 -5.53
CA GLY A 70 3.60 -1.68 -5.48
C GLY A 70 2.54 -2.76 -5.23
N LEU A 71 1.28 -2.51 -5.59
CA LEU A 71 0.17 -3.47 -5.44
C LEU A 71 -0.27 -4.09 -6.78
N GLY A 72 0.62 -4.12 -7.78
CA GLY A 72 0.33 -4.67 -9.11
C GLY A 72 -0.10 -6.15 -9.07
N TYR A 73 0.42 -6.92 -8.13
CA TYR A 73 0.18 -8.36 -7.99
C TYR A 73 -1.14 -8.72 -7.29
N ILE A 74 -1.77 -7.82 -6.55
CA ILE A 74 -3.02 -8.13 -5.87
C ILE A 74 -4.18 -8.28 -6.87
N ARG A 75 -5.15 -9.14 -6.56
CA ARG A 75 -6.33 -9.30 -7.40
C ARG A 75 -7.39 -8.27 -7.08
N LEU A 76 -8.09 -7.76 -8.10
CA LEU A 76 -9.17 -6.78 -7.92
C LEU A 76 -10.27 -7.27 -6.98
N GLY A 77 -10.55 -8.57 -6.98
CA GLY A 77 -11.53 -9.18 -6.11
C GLY A 77 -10.96 -9.70 -4.79
N GLN A 78 -9.73 -9.39 -4.42
CA GLN A 78 -9.14 -9.86 -3.16
C GLN A 78 -9.91 -9.31 -1.96
N SER A 79 -10.14 -10.15 -0.95
CA SER A 79 -10.80 -9.72 0.28
C SER A 79 -9.82 -8.87 1.12
N ALA A 80 -10.31 -7.78 1.71
CA ALA A 80 -9.49 -6.94 2.59
C ALA A 80 -8.92 -7.72 3.79
N THR A 81 -9.61 -8.79 4.23
CA THR A 81 -9.15 -9.66 5.33
C THR A 81 -7.96 -10.55 4.97
N THR A 82 -7.60 -10.64 3.70
CA THR A 82 -6.45 -11.43 3.21
C THR A 82 -5.24 -10.55 2.91
N LEU A 83 -5.37 -9.25 3.06
CA LEU A 83 -4.26 -8.31 2.90
C LEU A 83 -3.39 -8.31 4.16
N SER A 84 -2.09 -8.25 3.98
CA SER A 84 -1.14 -7.94 5.05
C SER A 84 -1.32 -6.50 5.55
N GLY A 85 -0.76 -6.17 6.72
CA GLY A 85 -0.81 -4.81 7.25
C GLY A 85 -0.26 -3.78 6.28
N GLY A 86 0.91 -4.04 5.68
CA GLY A 86 1.53 -3.17 4.69
C GLY A 86 0.72 -3.03 3.41
N GLU A 87 0.11 -4.11 2.89
CA GLU A 87 -0.78 -4.04 1.73
C GLU A 87 -2.02 -3.19 2.01
N ALA A 88 -2.65 -3.38 3.18
CA ALA A 88 -3.82 -2.60 3.58
C ALA A 88 -3.48 -1.10 3.71
N GLN A 89 -2.30 -0.78 4.23
CA GLN A 89 -1.81 0.59 4.34
C GLN A 89 -1.58 1.21 2.96
N ARG A 90 -0.95 0.49 2.03
CA ARG A 90 -0.75 0.96 0.65
C ARG A 90 -2.06 1.12 -0.13
N VAL A 91 -3.07 0.27 0.11
CA VAL A 91 -4.42 0.49 -0.46
C VAL A 91 -5.03 1.80 0.04
N LYS A 92 -4.87 2.13 1.34
CA LYS A 92 -5.31 3.42 1.88
C LYS A 92 -4.55 4.58 1.24
N LEU A 93 -3.22 4.47 1.12
CA LEU A 93 -2.37 5.45 0.46
C LEU A 93 -2.80 5.68 -0.99
N ALA A 94 -3.02 4.61 -1.77
CA ALA A 94 -3.52 4.70 -3.14
C ALA A 94 -4.86 5.43 -3.24
N ASN A 95 -5.78 5.19 -2.28
CA ASN A 95 -7.05 5.89 -2.25
C ASN A 95 -6.90 7.40 -1.98
N GLU A 96 -5.97 7.79 -1.12
CA GLU A 96 -5.67 9.22 -0.87
C GLU A 96 -5.00 9.89 -2.09
N LEU A 97 -4.07 9.20 -2.74
CA LEU A 97 -3.42 9.66 -3.98
C LEU A 97 -4.40 9.83 -5.15
N ALA A 98 -5.44 8.99 -5.20
CA ALA A 98 -6.49 9.10 -6.22
C ALA A 98 -7.38 10.33 -6.03
N ARG A 99 -7.32 10.99 -4.86
CA ARG A 99 -8.06 12.21 -4.54
C ARG A 99 -7.27 13.44 -4.99
N ARG A 100 -7.98 14.55 -5.15
CA ARG A 100 -7.33 15.84 -5.41
C ARG A 100 -6.63 16.31 -4.13
N SER A 101 -5.31 16.47 -4.18
CA SER A 101 -4.53 17.00 -3.06
C SER A 101 -4.97 18.43 -2.75
N THR A 102 -5.05 18.76 -1.45
CA THR A 102 -5.30 20.12 -0.95
C THR A 102 -4.01 20.83 -0.55
N GLY A 103 -2.87 20.11 -0.51
CA GLY A 103 -1.57 20.62 -0.05
C GLY A 103 -1.52 20.99 1.44
N LYS A 104 -2.41 20.43 2.27
CA LYS A 104 -2.52 20.71 3.71
C LYS A 104 -2.79 19.44 4.53
N THR A 105 -2.34 18.30 4.06
CA THR A 105 -2.56 17.01 4.72
C THR A 105 -1.26 16.53 5.34
N VAL A 106 -1.35 15.95 6.54
CA VAL A 106 -0.26 15.21 7.17
C VAL A 106 -0.53 13.73 6.99
N TYR A 107 0.40 13.03 6.36
CA TYR A 107 0.38 11.57 6.20
C TYR A 107 1.36 10.96 7.20
N ILE A 108 0.91 9.98 7.98
CA ILE A 108 1.75 9.20 8.89
C ILE A 108 1.72 7.75 8.40
N LEU A 109 2.89 7.24 8.04
CA LEU A 109 3.08 5.91 7.50
C LEU A 109 4.01 5.12 8.42
N ASP A 110 3.61 3.90 8.74
CA ASP A 110 4.35 3.00 9.60
C ASP A 110 4.82 1.81 8.79
N GLU A 111 6.15 1.69 8.60
CA GLU A 111 6.83 0.66 7.81
C GLU A 111 6.18 0.40 6.42
N PRO A 112 5.95 1.42 5.58
CA PRO A 112 5.24 1.24 4.31
C PRO A 112 6.02 0.39 3.30
N THR A 113 7.32 0.17 3.50
CA THR A 113 8.15 -0.69 2.63
C THR A 113 8.08 -2.17 2.98
N THR A 114 7.42 -2.54 4.09
CA THR A 114 7.33 -3.95 4.52
C THR A 114 6.73 -4.85 3.45
N GLY A 115 7.48 -5.89 3.07
CA GLY A 115 7.08 -6.87 2.07
C GLY A 115 7.18 -6.39 0.62
N LEU A 116 7.82 -5.24 0.36
CA LEU A 116 8.09 -4.74 -0.98
C LEU A 116 9.42 -5.30 -1.54
N HIS A 117 9.42 -5.54 -2.85
CA HIS A 117 10.66 -5.72 -3.61
C HIS A 117 11.34 -4.35 -3.81
N ILE A 118 12.66 -4.34 -3.96
CA ILE A 118 13.46 -3.09 -4.12
C ILE A 118 12.89 -2.17 -5.20
N ALA A 119 12.47 -2.71 -6.34
CA ALA A 119 11.88 -1.92 -7.43
C ALA A 119 10.56 -1.23 -7.02
N ASP A 120 9.79 -1.84 -6.13
CA ASP A 120 8.53 -1.27 -5.64
C ASP A 120 8.79 -0.24 -4.53
N VAL A 121 9.89 -0.38 -3.76
CA VAL A 121 10.33 0.65 -2.81
C VAL A 121 10.64 1.95 -3.54
N HIS A 122 11.36 1.90 -4.66
CA HIS A 122 11.65 3.10 -5.45
C HIS A 122 10.39 3.77 -5.99
N ARG A 123 9.42 2.98 -6.48
CA ARG A 123 8.11 3.52 -6.90
C ARG A 123 7.36 4.18 -5.75
N LEU A 124 7.38 3.56 -4.56
CA LEU A 124 6.77 4.14 -3.37
C LEU A 124 7.43 5.48 -3.00
N ILE A 125 8.76 5.57 -3.06
CA ILE A 125 9.50 6.82 -2.81
C ILE A 125 9.03 7.91 -3.78
N GLU A 126 8.94 7.63 -5.09
CA GLU A 126 8.44 8.60 -6.08
C GLU A 126 7.02 9.08 -5.77
N VAL A 127 6.18 8.18 -5.27
CA VAL A 127 4.80 8.48 -4.87
C VAL A 127 4.77 9.38 -3.64
N LEU A 128 5.61 9.12 -2.63
CA LEU A 128 5.71 9.95 -1.43
C LEU A 128 6.25 11.34 -1.76
N GLN A 129 7.25 11.44 -2.64
CA GLN A 129 7.78 12.72 -3.12
C GLN A 129 6.69 13.55 -3.83
N LYS A 130 5.87 12.95 -4.68
CA LYS A 130 4.73 13.64 -5.31
C LYS A 130 3.74 14.21 -4.29
N LEU A 131 3.55 13.53 -3.13
CA LEU A 131 2.72 14.08 -2.04
C LEU A 131 3.36 15.30 -1.40
N VAL A 132 4.67 15.26 -1.14
CA VAL A 132 5.43 16.38 -0.58
C VAL A 132 5.44 17.56 -1.55
N ASP A 133 5.71 17.33 -2.83
CA ASP A 133 5.71 18.36 -3.90
C ASP A 133 4.33 19.03 -4.06
N ALA A 134 3.25 18.29 -3.74
CA ALA A 134 1.90 18.84 -3.71
C ALA A 134 1.61 19.69 -2.45
N GLY A 135 2.62 19.94 -1.58
CA GLY A 135 2.55 20.77 -0.38
C GLY A 135 2.07 20.08 0.88
N ASN A 136 2.01 18.73 0.88
CA ASN A 136 1.66 17.97 2.06
C ASN A 136 2.90 17.66 2.92
N THR A 137 2.67 17.23 4.16
CA THR A 137 3.70 16.71 5.07
C THR A 137 3.58 15.19 5.13
N VAL A 138 4.70 14.50 4.96
CA VAL A 138 4.77 13.03 5.06
C VAL A 138 5.74 12.66 6.17
N ILE A 139 5.25 11.93 7.16
CA ILE A 139 6.04 11.38 8.27
C ILE A 139 6.05 9.87 8.08
N VAL A 140 7.25 9.30 8.03
CA VAL A 140 7.43 7.86 7.81
C VAL A 140 8.26 7.27 8.94
N ILE A 141 7.78 6.19 9.54
CA ILE A 141 8.54 5.36 10.46
C ILE A 141 9.10 4.22 9.62
N GLU A 142 10.43 4.12 9.52
CA GLU A 142 11.07 3.19 8.59
C GLU A 142 12.46 2.72 9.03
N HIS A 143 12.86 1.59 8.45
CA HIS A 143 14.20 1.00 8.57
C HIS A 143 14.89 0.81 7.21
N ASN A 144 14.16 1.04 6.13
CA ASN A 144 14.69 0.92 4.77
C ASN A 144 15.56 2.12 4.42
N LEU A 145 16.87 1.86 4.23
CA LEU A 145 17.86 2.92 3.98
C LEU A 145 17.62 3.66 2.66
N ASP A 146 17.04 3.02 1.63
CA ASP A 146 16.78 3.70 0.37
C ASP A 146 15.71 4.78 0.54
N LEU A 147 14.70 4.53 1.40
CA LEU A 147 13.70 5.53 1.74
C LEU A 147 14.26 6.59 2.69
N ILE A 148 15.00 6.18 3.73
CA ILE A 148 15.59 7.09 4.72
C ILE A 148 16.52 8.11 4.04
N LYS A 149 17.36 7.69 3.09
CA LYS A 149 18.24 8.58 2.31
C LYS A 149 17.52 9.62 1.47
N CYS A 150 16.24 9.40 1.17
CA CYS A 150 15.42 10.33 0.38
C CYS A 150 14.60 11.30 1.24
N ALA A 151 14.73 11.24 2.57
CA ALA A 151 14.02 12.13 3.48
C ALA A 151 14.65 13.53 3.50
N ASP A 152 13.81 14.56 3.67
CA ASP A 152 14.29 15.94 3.88
C ASP A 152 14.85 16.13 5.30
N HIS A 153 14.29 15.37 6.26
CA HIS A 153 14.67 15.44 7.67
C HIS A 153 14.50 14.07 8.33
N ILE A 154 15.48 13.66 9.13
CA ILE A 154 15.49 12.43 9.90
C ILE A 154 15.48 12.76 11.38
N ILE A 155 14.74 11.98 12.15
CA ILE A 155 14.80 11.94 13.61
C ILE A 155 15.16 10.50 13.98
N ASP A 156 16.39 10.27 14.39
CA ASP A 156 16.90 8.94 14.77
C ASP A 156 16.72 8.71 16.27
N LEU A 157 15.99 7.66 16.61
CA LEU A 157 15.65 7.29 17.97
C LEU A 157 16.42 6.05 18.40
N GLY A 158 17.05 6.11 19.56
CA GLY A 158 17.82 4.98 20.09
C GLY A 158 18.37 5.23 21.50
N PRO A 159 19.48 4.51 21.88
CA PRO A 159 20.07 3.35 21.19
C PRO A 159 19.25 2.06 21.34
N GLU A 160 18.37 1.99 22.33
CA GLU A 160 17.57 0.81 22.67
C GLU A 160 16.07 1.13 22.60
N GLY A 161 15.22 0.12 22.87
CA GLY A 161 13.77 0.28 22.95
C GLY A 161 13.24 0.22 24.39
N GLY A 162 11.95 0.55 24.56
CA GLY A 162 11.28 0.49 25.85
C GLY A 162 11.76 1.56 26.84
N SER A 163 11.90 1.19 28.12
CA SER A 163 12.27 2.13 29.19
C SER A 163 13.73 2.59 29.15
N ALA A 164 14.58 1.94 28.37
CA ALA A 164 16.00 2.27 28.20
C ALA A 164 16.32 2.95 26.86
N GLY A 165 15.31 3.26 26.04
CA GLY A 165 15.48 3.85 24.71
C GLY A 165 14.49 4.95 24.43
N GLY A 166 14.43 5.33 23.15
CA GLY A 166 13.52 6.40 22.70
C GLY A 166 14.09 7.81 22.88
N GLU A 167 15.39 7.92 23.11
CA GLU A 167 16.08 9.21 23.09
C GLU A 167 16.41 9.61 21.64
N ILE A 168 16.44 10.90 21.34
CA ILE A 168 16.89 11.40 20.05
C ILE A 168 18.41 11.29 20.01
N VAL A 169 18.92 10.38 19.19
CA VAL A 169 20.36 10.16 18.98
C VAL A 169 20.93 11.16 17.97
N ALA A 170 20.17 11.40 16.90
CA ALA A 170 20.51 12.34 15.85
C ALA A 170 19.25 12.93 15.22
N GLU A 171 19.35 14.18 14.74
CA GLU A 171 18.31 14.81 13.92
C GLU A 171 18.94 15.72 12.87
N GLY A 172 18.32 15.82 11.71
CA GLY A 172 18.80 16.67 10.60
C GLY A 172 18.58 16.04 9.24
N THR A 173 19.29 16.56 8.24
CA THR A 173 19.30 15.93 6.89
C THR A 173 20.02 14.58 6.93
N PRO A 174 19.81 13.69 5.94
CA PRO A 174 20.54 12.42 5.86
C PRO A 174 22.06 12.59 5.99
N GLU A 175 22.63 13.61 5.37
CA GLU A 175 24.07 13.91 5.42
C GLU A 175 24.52 14.30 6.85
N GLN A 176 23.71 15.09 7.55
CA GLN A 176 24.01 15.49 8.93
C GLN A 176 23.94 14.31 9.89
N VAL A 177 22.93 13.45 9.73
CA VAL A 177 22.79 12.22 10.55
C VAL A 177 23.94 11.25 10.29
N ALA A 178 24.43 11.15 9.04
CA ALA A 178 25.58 10.30 8.68
C ALA A 178 26.91 10.76 9.36
N GLU A 179 27.01 11.99 9.80
CA GLU A 179 28.19 12.51 10.52
C GLU A 179 28.15 12.22 12.03
N VAL A 180 27.02 11.69 12.56
CA VAL A 180 26.86 11.42 14.00
C VAL A 180 27.36 10.01 14.35
N PRO A 181 28.50 9.85 15.07
CA PRO A 181 29.09 8.53 15.33
C PRO A 181 28.22 7.57 16.15
N GLY A 182 27.25 8.12 16.90
CA GLY A 182 26.32 7.33 17.73
C GLY A 182 25.07 6.84 16.99
N SER A 183 24.84 7.31 15.77
CA SER A 183 23.68 6.94 14.96
C SER A 183 23.97 5.65 14.17
N PHE A 184 23.21 4.59 14.44
CA PHE A 184 23.27 3.39 13.61
C PHE A 184 22.64 3.61 12.23
N THR A 185 21.67 4.51 12.15
CA THR A 185 21.07 4.91 10.88
C THR A 185 22.05 5.68 9.99
N GLY A 186 22.96 6.44 10.62
CA GLY A 186 23.98 7.24 9.92
C GLY A 186 25.19 6.44 9.43
N GLN A 187 25.44 5.24 9.96
CA GLN A 187 26.58 4.39 9.58
C GLN A 187 26.34 3.65 8.25
#